data_a17a616393e234c8670eeb287ef4e192
#
_entry.id   a17a616393e234c8670eeb287ef4e192
#
_cell.length_a   1.000
_cell.length_b   1.000
_cell.length_c   1.000
_cell.angle_alpha   90.00
_cell.angle_beta   90.00
_cell.angle_gamma   90.00
#
_symmetry.space_group_name_H-M   'P 1'
#
loop_
_entity.id
_entity.type
_entity.pdbx_description
1 polymer ?
#
loop_
_entity_poly.entity_id
_entity_poly.type
_entity_poly.pdbx_seq_one_letter_code
_entity_poly.pdbx_strand_id
1 'polypeptide(L)'
;VTAVLAKGNQTPLVYLTFSLITVGLAIKSGLFPFHFWMPDTYGTSTTASRCVLSGLVSKGYIILLIKMLYRCFGIENVRASGLLNMLFILGVLGMVIGSYNAIKQKNINKMIAFSSAAQIGYIYMGIGSGVTIGLIAAFFHILVHAITKPLIFISASRLEDNSKSREFKDLKGA
;
A
#
# COMPACT_ATOMS: atom_id res chain seq x y z
N VAL A 1 -15.45 20.84 -5.74
CA VAL A 1 -14.12 20.59 -6.36
C VAL A 1 -14.31 20.45 -7.86
N THR A 2 -15.16 19.58 -8.37
CA THR A 2 -15.44 19.41 -9.81
C THR A 2 -15.90 20.68 -10.51
N ALA A 3 -16.73 21.51 -9.85
CA ALA A 3 -17.17 22.80 -10.40
C ALA A 3 -16.07 23.85 -10.49
N VAL A 4 -15.06 23.78 -9.61
CA VAL A 4 -13.88 24.69 -9.64
C VAL A 4 -12.91 24.25 -10.73
N LEU A 5 -12.73 22.95 -10.93
CA LEU A 5 -11.88 22.39 -11.99
C LEU A 5 -12.47 22.58 -13.38
N ALA A 6 -13.80 22.51 -13.50
CA ALA A 6 -14.53 22.73 -14.77
C ALA A 6 -14.43 24.21 -15.28
N LYS A 7 -14.12 25.17 -14.41
CA LYS A 7 -13.93 26.57 -14.78
C LYS A 7 -12.56 26.91 -15.38
N GLY A 8 -11.74 25.92 -15.70
CA GLY A 8 -10.44 26.13 -16.37
C GLY A 8 -9.36 26.83 -15.52
N ASN A 9 -9.64 27.13 -14.27
CA ASN A 9 -8.68 27.72 -13.35
C ASN A 9 -7.80 26.61 -12.73
N GLN A 10 -6.86 26.09 -13.50
CA GLN A 10 -5.77 25.24 -13.01
C GLN A 10 -4.80 26.10 -12.21
N THR A 11 -5.26 26.60 -11.06
CA THR A 11 -4.42 27.40 -10.20
C THR A 11 -3.35 26.52 -9.55
N PRO A 12 -2.13 27.01 -9.35
CA PRO A 12 -1.07 26.29 -8.61
C PRO A 12 -1.54 25.73 -7.28
N LEU A 13 -2.51 26.39 -6.64
CA LEU A 13 -3.13 25.97 -5.39
C LEU A 13 -3.88 24.63 -5.53
N VAL A 14 -4.57 24.39 -6.64
CA VAL A 14 -5.27 23.11 -6.90
C VAL A 14 -4.29 21.96 -7.02
N TYR A 15 -3.20 22.15 -7.76
CA TYR A 15 -2.14 21.15 -7.89
C TYR A 15 -1.45 20.87 -6.54
N LEU A 16 -1.18 21.91 -5.76
CA LEU A 16 -0.59 21.77 -4.42
C LEU A 16 -1.51 20.94 -3.50
N THR A 17 -2.80 21.29 -3.43
CA THR A 17 -3.80 20.57 -2.63
C THR A 17 -3.88 19.11 -3.05
N PHE A 18 -3.89 18.85 -4.35
CA PHE A 18 -3.92 17.52 -4.93
C PHE A 18 -2.69 16.68 -4.54
N SER A 19 -1.50 17.27 -4.66
CA SER A 19 -0.25 16.61 -4.29
C SER A 19 -0.20 16.29 -2.80
N LEU A 20 -0.62 17.22 -1.93
CA LEU A 20 -0.65 17.01 -0.48
C LEU A 20 -1.61 15.89 -0.08
N ILE A 21 -2.81 15.84 -0.66
CA ILE A 21 -3.76 14.76 -0.40
C ILE A 21 -3.18 13.41 -0.85
N THR A 22 -2.58 13.36 -2.04
CA THR A 22 -1.98 12.15 -2.59
C THR A 22 -0.84 11.65 -1.70
N VAL A 23 0.06 12.53 -1.26
CA VAL A 23 1.14 12.18 -0.34
C VAL A 23 0.59 11.69 1.00
N GLY A 24 -0.41 12.37 1.57
CA GLY A 24 -1.04 11.96 2.82
C GLY A 24 -1.65 10.56 2.75
N LEU A 25 -2.36 10.24 1.66
CA LEU A 25 -2.94 8.92 1.44
C LEU A 25 -1.86 7.86 1.12
N ALA A 26 -0.80 8.24 0.43
CA ALA A 26 0.35 7.38 0.18
C ALA A 26 1.07 6.97 1.48
N ILE A 27 1.28 7.91 2.40
CA ILE A 27 1.84 7.64 3.73
C ILE A 27 0.96 6.64 4.48
N LYS A 28 -0.34 6.88 4.55
CA LYS A 28 -1.31 6.05 5.27
C LYS A 28 -1.46 4.65 4.67
N SER A 29 -1.35 4.51 3.37
CA SER A 29 -1.41 3.21 2.69
C SER A 29 -0.11 2.41 2.75
N GLY A 30 1.03 3.07 3.06
CA GLY A 30 2.35 2.45 3.12
C GLY A 30 3.05 2.34 1.77
N LEU A 31 2.82 3.29 0.85
CA LEU A 31 3.58 3.40 -0.40
C LEU A 31 5.04 3.77 -0.12
N PHE A 32 5.97 3.22 -0.90
CA PHE A 32 7.37 3.67 -0.88
C PHE A 32 7.48 5.18 -1.24
N PRO A 33 8.33 5.95 -0.54
CA PRO A 33 9.26 5.57 0.53
C PRO A 33 8.63 5.53 1.94
N PHE A 34 7.36 5.80 2.10
CA PHE A 34 6.67 6.02 3.39
C PHE A 34 6.25 4.74 4.14
N HIS A 35 6.70 3.56 3.71
CA HIS A 35 6.31 2.27 4.29
C HIS A 35 7.05 1.88 5.58
N PHE A 36 8.03 2.68 6.04
CA PHE A 36 8.92 2.31 7.15
C PHE A 36 8.21 2.09 8.49
N TRP A 37 7.03 2.67 8.69
CA TRP A 37 6.25 2.46 9.90
C TRP A 37 5.62 1.05 10.00
N MET A 38 5.41 0.38 8.86
CA MET A 38 4.71 -0.92 8.82
C MET A 38 5.46 -2.04 9.53
N PRO A 39 6.78 -2.27 9.32
CA PRO A 39 7.50 -3.37 9.94
C PRO A 39 7.55 -3.28 11.46
N ASP A 40 7.68 -2.08 12.00
CA ASP A 40 7.71 -1.89 13.44
C ASP A 40 6.32 -2.03 14.05
N THR A 41 5.30 -1.42 13.45
CA THR A 41 3.92 -1.55 13.89
C THR A 41 3.45 -3.01 13.83
N TYR A 42 3.68 -3.72 12.74
CA TYR A 42 3.25 -5.12 12.61
C TYR A 42 4.13 -6.08 13.41
N GLY A 43 5.40 -5.73 13.64
CA GLY A 43 6.31 -6.51 14.46
C GLY A 43 5.96 -6.55 15.94
N THR A 44 5.33 -5.49 16.47
CA THR A 44 5.05 -5.30 17.90
C THR A 44 3.57 -5.45 18.26
N SER A 45 2.64 -5.19 17.32
CA SER A 45 1.21 -5.21 17.60
C SER A 45 0.63 -6.62 17.79
N THR A 46 -0.60 -6.68 18.29
CA THR A 46 -1.36 -7.93 18.44
C THR A 46 -1.79 -8.47 17.07
N THR A 47 -2.05 -9.77 16.98
CA THR A 47 -2.48 -10.44 15.75
C THR A 47 -3.74 -9.81 15.16
N ALA A 48 -4.74 -9.50 15.99
CA ALA A 48 -5.96 -8.84 15.55
C ALA A 48 -5.68 -7.46 14.92
N SER A 49 -4.83 -6.65 15.57
CA SER A 49 -4.43 -5.33 15.03
C SER A 49 -3.70 -5.46 13.69
N ARG A 50 -2.76 -6.40 13.57
CA ARG A 50 -2.04 -6.69 12.30
C ARG A 50 -3.00 -7.05 11.17
N CYS A 51 -3.97 -7.92 11.45
CA CYS A 51 -4.98 -8.35 10.47
C CYS A 51 -5.83 -7.18 9.99
N VAL A 52 -6.34 -6.34 10.89
CA VAL A 52 -7.16 -5.17 10.54
C VAL A 52 -6.35 -4.12 9.77
N LEU A 53 -5.16 -3.77 10.26
CA LEU A 53 -4.30 -2.77 9.61
C LEU A 53 -3.88 -3.21 8.21
N SER A 54 -3.44 -4.47 8.07
CA SER A 54 -2.96 -4.99 6.78
C SER A 54 -4.10 -5.37 5.83
N GLY A 55 -5.22 -5.87 6.34
CA GLY A 55 -6.36 -6.33 5.52
C GLY A 55 -7.28 -5.21 5.06
N LEU A 56 -7.63 -4.27 5.94
CA LEU A 56 -8.67 -3.27 5.69
C LEU A 56 -8.12 -1.85 5.59
N VAL A 57 -7.38 -1.39 6.59
CA VAL A 57 -7.04 0.03 6.73
C VAL A 57 -6.22 0.55 5.55
N SER A 58 -5.13 -0.12 5.19
CA SER A 58 -4.29 0.28 4.05
C SER A 58 -5.07 0.31 2.73
N LYS A 59 -5.98 -0.66 2.52
CA LYS A 59 -6.81 -0.75 1.31
C LYS A 59 -7.86 0.35 1.25
N GLY A 60 -8.44 0.71 2.38
CA GLY A 60 -9.36 1.83 2.49
C GLY A 60 -8.74 3.14 1.98
N TYR A 61 -7.49 3.42 2.37
CA TYR A 61 -6.76 4.60 1.90
C TYR A 61 -6.42 4.53 0.41
N ILE A 62 -6.09 3.34 -0.12
CA ILE A 62 -5.84 3.17 -1.56
C ILE A 62 -7.12 3.40 -2.36
N ILE A 63 -8.26 2.82 -1.94
CA ILE A 63 -9.55 3.02 -2.60
C ILE A 63 -9.98 4.49 -2.54
N LEU A 64 -9.74 5.15 -1.40
CA LEU A 64 -10.00 6.58 -1.27
C LEU A 64 -9.16 7.39 -2.25
N LEU A 65 -7.86 7.06 -2.39
CA LEU A 65 -6.99 7.70 -3.37
C LEU A 65 -7.53 7.52 -4.80
N ILE A 66 -7.90 6.31 -5.19
CA ILE A 66 -8.49 6.05 -6.52
C ILE A 66 -9.74 6.91 -6.73
N LYS A 67 -10.64 6.97 -5.73
CA LYS A 67 -11.83 7.84 -5.81
C LYS A 67 -11.46 9.31 -5.98
N MET A 68 -10.48 9.80 -5.26
CA MET A 68 -10.01 11.19 -5.39
C MET A 68 -9.43 11.44 -6.78
N LEU A 69 -8.57 10.56 -7.28
CA LEU A 69 -7.96 10.68 -8.61
C LEU A 69 -9.01 10.74 -9.73
N TYR A 70 -9.97 9.81 -9.72
CA TYR A 70 -10.91 9.64 -10.83
C TYR A 70 -12.17 10.53 -10.72
N ARG A 71 -12.70 10.74 -9.50
CA ARG A 71 -13.96 11.49 -9.31
C ARG A 71 -13.77 12.95 -8.95
N CYS A 72 -12.76 13.28 -8.16
CA CYS A 72 -12.56 14.65 -7.70
C CYS A 72 -11.71 15.47 -8.65
N PHE A 73 -10.63 14.90 -9.16
CA PHE A 73 -9.67 15.60 -10.02
C PHE A 73 -9.88 15.32 -11.51
N GLY A 74 -10.46 14.19 -11.85
CA GLY A 74 -10.64 13.73 -13.23
C GLY A 74 -9.37 13.18 -13.84
N ILE A 75 -9.48 12.09 -14.58
CA ILE A 75 -8.33 11.34 -15.10
C ILE A 75 -7.46 12.15 -16.07
N GLU A 76 -8.04 13.07 -16.82
CA GLU A 76 -7.30 13.91 -17.76
C GLU A 76 -6.34 14.86 -17.05
N ASN A 77 -6.80 15.53 -15.98
CA ASN A 77 -5.95 16.40 -15.16
C ASN A 77 -4.85 15.61 -14.44
N VAL A 78 -5.19 14.40 -13.97
CA VAL A 78 -4.24 13.49 -13.32
C VAL A 78 -3.15 13.04 -14.29
N ARG A 79 -3.50 12.74 -15.55
CA ARG A 79 -2.53 12.41 -16.60
C ARG A 79 -1.64 13.60 -16.96
N ALA A 80 -2.24 14.76 -17.12
CA ALA A 80 -1.50 16.00 -17.46
C ALA A 80 -0.51 16.40 -16.35
N SER A 81 -0.80 16.12 -15.09
CA SER A 81 0.08 16.44 -13.95
C SER A 81 1.30 15.51 -13.80
N GLY A 82 1.40 14.43 -14.58
CA GLY A 82 2.47 13.43 -14.45
C GLY A 82 2.40 12.56 -13.18
N LEU A 83 1.34 12.71 -12.36
CA LEU A 83 1.20 12.00 -11.09
C LEU A 83 1.12 10.48 -11.27
N LEU A 84 0.47 10.00 -12.34
CA LEU A 84 0.40 8.56 -12.61
C LEU A 84 1.78 7.96 -12.82
N ASN A 85 2.66 8.63 -13.56
CA ASN A 85 4.04 8.19 -13.77
C ASN A 85 4.80 8.14 -12.44
N MET A 86 4.61 9.14 -11.58
CA MET A 86 5.21 9.15 -10.25
C MET A 86 4.71 7.96 -9.40
N LEU A 87 3.41 7.70 -9.37
CA LEU A 87 2.83 6.55 -8.64
C LEU A 87 3.34 5.23 -9.20
N PHE A 88 3.50 5.12 -10.53
CA PHE A 88 4.07 3.94 -11.17
C PHE A 88 5.50 3.68 -10.70
N ILE A 89 6.37 4.69 -10.79
CA ILE A 89 7.78 4.59 -10.38
C ILE A 89 7.90 4.23 -8.89
N LEU A 90 7.17 4.93 -8.03
CA LEU A 90 7.17 4.65 -6.59
C LEU A 90 6.59 3.26 -6.28
N GLY A 91 5.61 2.80 -7.05
CA GLY A 91 5.09 1.45 -6.99
C GLY A 91 6.14 0.39 -7.30
N VAL A 92 6.87 0.55 -8.42
CA VAL A 92 7.97 -0.34 -8.82
C VAL A 92 9.09 -0.36 -7.77
N LEU A 93 9.50 0.80 -7.28
CA LEU A 93 10.52 0.89 -6.22
C LEU A 93 10.04 0.22 -4.93
N GLY A 94 8.78 0.43 -4.55
CA GLY A 94 8.17 -0.22 -3.38
C GLY A 94 8.14 -1.73 -3.50
N MET A 95 7.81 -2.25 -4.67
CA MET A 95 7.84 -3.69 -4.98
C MET A 95 9.24 -4.28 -4.80
N VAL A 96 10.26 -3.68 -5.43
CA VAL A 96 11.64 -4.19 -5.40
C VAL A 96 12.24 -4.08 -4.00
N ILE A 97 12.18 -2.88 -3.41
CA ILE A 97 12.81 -2.61 -2.10
C ILE A 97 12.05 -3.34 -0.98
N GLY A 98 10.72 -3.40 -1.04
CA GLY A 98 9.91 -4.15 -0.09
C GLY A 98 10.22 -5.65 -0.12
N SER A 99 10.35 -6.25 -1.30
CA SER A 99 10.71 -7.66 -1.46
C SER A 99 12.13 -7.94 -0.95
N TYR A 100 13.08 -7.08 -1.30
CA TYR A 100 14.46 -7.20 -0.82
C TYR A 100 14.57 -7.12 0.71
N ASN A 101 13.88 -6.17 1.32
CA ASN A 101 13.87 -6.04 2.76
C ASN A 101 13.13 -7.19 3.45
N ALA A 102 12.09 -7.76 2.83
CA ALA A 102 11.39 -8.93 3.36
C ALA A 102 12.32 -10.15 3.49
N ILE A 103 13.13 -10.42 2.47
CA ILE A 103 14.07 -11.56 2.47
C ILE A 103 15.14 -11.44 3.57
N LYS A 104 15.51 -10.21 3.93
CA LYS A 104 16.53 -9.95 4.95
C LYS A 104 16.03 -10.05 6.40
N GLN A 105 14.72 -10.15 6.62
CA GLN A 105 14.17 -10.18 7.96
C GLN A 105 14.42 -11.50 8.66
N LYS A 106 14.75 -11.42 9.95
CA LYS A 106 14.83 -12.58 10.84
C LYS A 106 13.54 -12.84 11.61
N ASN A 107 12.68 -11.84 11.73
CA ASN A 107 11.39 -11.87 12.41
C ASN A 107 10.27 -12.08 11.38
N ILE A 108 9.42 -13.11 11.61
CA ILE A 108 8.36 -13.50 10.69
C ILE A 108 7.35 -12.37 10.43
N ASN A 109 6.97 -11.61 11.45
CA ASN A 109 6.00 -10.51 11.29
C ASN A 109 6.59 -9.33 10.51
N LYS A 110 7.86 -9.00 10.75
CA LYS A 110 8.55 -7.97 9.98
C LYS A 110 8.71 -8.38 8.51
N MET A 111 8.99 -9.66 8.24
CA MET A 111 9.01 -10.19 6.89
C MET A 111 7.66 -10.03 6.20
N ILE A 112 6.56 -10.42 6.88
CA ILE A 112 5.19 -10.29 6.33
C ILE A 112 4.84 -8.81 6.11
N ALA A 113 5.30 -7.90 6.98
CA ALA A 113 5.10 -6.46 6.85
C ALA A 113 5.78 -5.90 5.60
N PHE A 114 7.06 -6.19 5.38
CA PHE A 114 7.77 -5.77 4.17
C PHE A 114 7.19 -6.41 2.90
N SER A 115 6.79 -7.67 2.97
CA SER A 115 6.03 -8.32 1.91
C SER A 115 4.69 -7.59 1.64
N SER A 116 4.02 -7.04 2.66
CA SER A 116 2.82 -6.22 2.46
C SER A 116 3.13 -4.90 1.76
N ALA A 117 4.24 -4.24 2.10
CA ALA A 117 4.70 -3.04 1.41
C ALA A 117 5.00 -3.31 -0.07
N ALA A 118 5.63 -4.45 -0.38
CA ALA A 118 5.87 -4.87 -1.77
C ALA A 118 4.56 -5.06 -2.54
N GLN A 119 3.56 -5.72 -1.94
CA GLN A 119 2.25 -5.93 -2.56
C GLN A 119 1.49 -4.61 -2.78
N ILE A 120 1.61 -3.65 -1.87
CA ILE A 120 1.10 -2.29 -2.07
C ILE A 120 1.80 -1.64 -3.28
N GLY A 121 3.09 -1.87 -3.46
CA GLY A 121 3.83 -1.45 -4.66
C GLY A 121 3.20 -1.95 -5.97
N TYR A 122 2.82 -3.24 -6.05
CA TYR A 122 2.10 -3.79 -7.21
C TYR A 122 0.78 -3.07 -7.49
N ILE A 123 0.01 -2.75 -6.44
CA ILE A 123 -1.27 -2.03 -6.58
C ILE A 123 -1.01 -0.64 -7.17
N TYR A 124 -0.04 0.10 -6.63
CA TYR A 124 0.29 1.45 -7.11
C TYR A 124 0.90 1.45 -8.51
N MET A 125 1.66 0.43 -8.87
CA MET A 125 2.12 0.23 -10.24
C MET A 125 0.92 0.05 -11.20
N GLY A 126 -0.08 -0.76 -10.81
CA GLY A 126 -1.29 -0.94 -11.61
C GLY A 126 -2.09 0.36 -11.78
N ILE A 127 -2.27 1.15 -10.69
CA ILE A 127 -2.94 2.45 -10.74
C ILE A 127 -2.15 3.44 -11.60
N GLY A 128 -0.84 3.50 -11.39
CA GLY A 128 0.08 4.42 -12.07
C GLY A 128 0.30 4.12 -13.54
N SER A 129 -0.02 2.91 -14.02
CA SER A 129 0.03 2.56 -15.44
C SER A 129 -0.89 3.43 -16.32
N GLY A 130 -1.93 4.04 -15.73
CA GLY A 130 -2.86 4.92 -16.43
C GLY A 130 -3.77 4.24 -17.46
N VAL A 131 -3.71 2.89 -17.55
CA VAL A 131 -4.53 2.09 -18.45
C VAL A 131 -5.61 1.33 -17.70
N THR A 132 -6.76 1.10 -18.34
CA THR A 132 -7.92 0.43 -17.72
C THR A 132 -7.59 -0.95 -17.19
N ILE A 133 -6.81 -1.74 -17.94
CA ILE A 133 -6.41 -3.09 -17.52
C ILE A 133 -5.54 -3.07 -16.26
N GLY A 134 -4.64 -2.09 -16.13
CA GLY A 134 -3.83 -1.89 -14.93
C GLY A 134 -4.66 -1.54 -13.71
N LEU A 135 -5.70 -0.71 -13.88
CA LEU A 135 -6.62 -0.37 -12.80
C LEU A 135 -7.46 -1.58 -12.37
N ILE A 136 -7.95 -2.38 -13.32
CA ILE A 136 -8.68 -3.64 -13.02
C ILE A 136 -7.76 -4.60 -12.25
N ALA A 137 -6.53 -4.77 -12.69
CA ALA A 137 -5.55 -5.60 -12.01
C ALA A 137 -5.27 -5.10 -10.59
N ALA A 138 -5.15 -3.78 -10.39
CA ALA A 138 -4.98 -3.19 -9.07
C ALA A 138 -6.17 -3.48 -8.13
N PHE A 139 -7.42 -3.34 -8.61
CA PHE A 139 -8.61 -3.67 -7.82
C PHE A 139 -8.66 -5.16 -7.44
N PHE A 140 -8.39 -6.04 -8.40
CA PHE A 140 -8.32 -7.48 -8.14
C PHE A 140 -7.23 -7.79 -7.09
N HIS A 141 -6.07 -7.17 -7.23
CA HIS A 141 -4.97 -7.36 -6.28
C HIS A 141 -5.31 -6.82 -4.87
N ILE A 142 -6.04 -5.71 -4.77
CA ILE A 142 -6.54 -5.18 -3.49
C ILE A 142 -7.39 -6.25 -2.78
N LEU A 143 -8.33 -6.89 -3.48
CA LEU A 143 -9.20 -7.92 -2.91
C LEU A 143 -8.40 -9.15 -2.45
N VAL A 144 -7.54 -9.68 -3.31
CA VAL A 144 -6.69 -10.82 -2.98
C VAL A 144 -5.81 -10.52 -1.76
N HIS A 145 -5.17 -9.37 -1.76
CA HIS A 145 -4.29 -8.96 -0.67
C HIS A 145 -5.03 -8.71 0.65
N ALA A 146 -6.28 -8.20 0.58
CA ALA A 146 -7.11 -7.98 1.76
C ALA A 146 -7.47 -9.29 2.49
N ILE A 147 -7.57 -10.39 1.76
CA ILE A 147 -7.87 -11.72 2.30
C ILE A 147 -6.60 -12.44 2.72
N THR A 148 -5.60 -12.46 1.86
CA THR A 148 -4.38 -13.27 2.07
C THR A 148 -3.53 -12.76 3.23
N LYS A 149 -3.42 -11.46 3.45
CA LYS A 149 -2.54 -10.93 4.52
C LYS A 149 -3.04 -11.23 5.93
N PRO A 150 -4.33 -11.04 6.27
CA PRO A 150 -4.84 -11.50 7.56
C PRO A 150 -4.62 -12.99 7.78
N LEU A 151 -4.84 -13.83 6.75
CA LEU A 151 -4.61 -15.27 6.86
C LEU A 151 -3.15 -15.61 7.19
N ILE A 152 -2.20 -14.96 6.50
CA ILE A 152 -0.77 -15.15 6.76
C ILE A 152 -0.41 -14.72 8.19
N PHE A 153 -0.95 -13.59 8.69
CA PHE A 153 -0.69 -13.13 10.06
C PHE A 153 -1.30 -14.07 11.11
N ILE A 154 -2.49 -14.64 10.86
CA ILE A 154 -3.11 -15.63 11.74
C ILE A 154 -2.25 -16.91 11.77
N SER A 155 -1.81 -17.39 10.61
CA SER A 155 -0.92 -18.56 10.52
C SER A 155 0.40 -18.33 11.24
N ALA A 156 1.01 -17.16 11.06
CA ALA A 156 2.23 -16.79 11.75
C ALA A 156 2.04 -16.74 13.28
N SER A 157 0.89 -16.22 13.73
CA SER A 157 0.56 -16.20 15.16
C SER A 157 0.50 -17.60 15.77
N ARG A 158 -0.04 -18.60 15.06
CA ARG A 158 -0.03 -19.99 15.53
C ARG A 158 1.37 -20.57 15.68
N LEU A 159 2.28 -20.22 14.74
CA LEU A 159 3.69 -20.60 14.86
C LEU A 159 4.37 -19.89 16.03
N GLU A 160 4.07 -18.62 16.27
CA GLU A 160 4.56 -17.86 17.42
C GLU A 160 4.10 -18.49 18.76
N ASP A 161 2.83 -18.88 18.84
CA ASP A 161 2.25 -19.48 20.06
C ASP A 161 2.91 -20.83 20.38
N ASN A 162 3.21 -21.65 19.36
CA ASN A 162 3.84 -22.95 19.53
C ASN A 162 5.33 -22.84 19.92
N SER A 163 6.08 -21.95 19.25
CA SER A 163 7.52 -21.79 19.44
C SER A 163 7.88 -20.80 20.55
N LYS A 164 6.93 -19.97 21.00
CA LYS A 164 7.10 -18.82 21.91
C LYS A 164 8.15 -17.80 21.40
N SER A 165 8.41 -17.80 20.10
CA SER A 165 9.37 -16.92 19.44
C SER A 165 8.82 -16.40 18.11
N ARG A 166 9.32 -15.24 17.66
CA ARG A 166 9.04 -14.66 16.36
C ARG A 166 10.21 -14.78 15.38
N GLU A 167 11.30 -15.37 15.81
CA GLU A 167 12.50 -15.51 14.98
C GLU A 167 12.50 -16.83 14.23
N PHE A 168 12.83 -16.79 12.94
CA PHE A 168 12.84 -17.97 12.06
C PHE A 168 13.71 -19.12 12.58
N LYS A 169 14.81 -18.81 13.30
CA LYS A 169 15.69 -19.86 13.88
C LYS A 169 14.97 -20.74 14.91
N ASP A 170 13.99 -20.17 15.63
CA ASP A 170 13.28 -20.83 16.71
C ASP A 170 11.95 -21.47 16.23
N LEU A 171 11.50 -21.13 15.01
CA LEU A 171 10.30 -21.66 14.39
C LEU A 171 10.52 -23.04 13.72
N LYS A 172 11.77 -23.53 13.68
CA LYS A 172 12.08 -24.82 13.07
C LYS A 172 11.46 -25.97 13.88
N GLY A 173 10.51 -26.67 13.24
CA GLY A 173 9.81 -27.82 13.85
C GLY A 173 8.59 -27.46 14.70
N ALA A 174 8.12 -26.19 14.63
CA ALA A 174 6.90 -25.76 15.33
C ALA A 174 5.62 -26.08 14.53
#